data_f07893a687b168f8c9359aa5dfd3637c
#
_entry.id   f07893a687b168f8c9359aa5dfd3637c
#
_cell.length_a   1.000
_cell.length_b   1.000
_cell.length_c   1.000
_cell.angle_alpha   90.00
_cell.angle_beta   90.00
_cell.angle_gamma   90.00
#
_symmetry.space_group_name_H-M   'P 1'
#
loop_
_entity.id
_entity.type
_entity.pdbx_description
1 polymer ?
#
loop_
_entity_poly.entity_id
_entity_poly.type
_entity_poly.pdbx_seq_one_letter_code
_entity_poly.pdbx_strand_id
1 'polypeptide(L)'
;MKNIQQLMKQAQQMQSRMAEMQAKLAEVEMNGQSGGGMVSAVMNGKGELKKIKLDKSAVDPDDIEMLEDLIIAAVADAKNKVETHIAGETQKMMGGLPMPPGMKLPF
;
A
#
# COMPACT_ATOMS: atom_id res chain seq x y z
N MET A 1 -29.57 26.79 10.94
CA MET A 1 -29.41 26.77 9.48
C MET A 1 -28.02 27.11 9.02
N LYS A 2 -27.32 27.97 9.76
CA LYS A 2 -25.91 28.25 9.44
C LYS A 2 -25.05 26.98 9.53
N ASN A 3 -25.46 26.03 10.35
CA ASN A 3 -24.68 24.79 10.57
C ASN A 3 -24.70 23.85 9.36
N ILE A 4 -25.75 23.90 8.54
CA ILE A 4 -25.85 23.02 7.37
C ILE A 4 -24.84 23.42 6.32
N GLN A 5 -24.64 24.69 6.07
CA GLN A 5 -23.65 25.18 5.10
C GLN A 5 -22.23 24.86 5.55
N GLN A 6 -21.98 25.03 6.86
CA GLN A 6 -20.68 24.66 7.42
C GLN A 6 -20.41 23.15 7.31
N LEU A 7 -21.42 22.33 7.59
CA LEU A 7 -21.30 20.88 7.47
C LEU A 7 -21.05 20.47 6.04
N MET A 8 -21.74 21.08 5.08
CA MET A 8 -21.52 20.79 3.67
C MET A 8 -20.12 21.20 3.22
N LYS A 9 -19.64 22.33 3.70
CA LYS A 9 -18.30 22.81 3.40
C LYS A 9 -17.24 21.86 3.97
N GLN A 10 -17.44 21.40 5.20
CA GLN A 10 -16.54 20.44 5.82
C GLN A 10 -16.55 19.12 5.08
N ALA A 11 -17.73 18.65 4.64
CA ALA A 11 -17.83 17.41 3.87
C ALA A 11 -17.10 17.53 2.54
N GLN A 12 -17.22 18.66 1.85
CA GLN A 12 -16.50 18.91 0.60
C GLN A 12 -14.99 18.93 0.81
N GLN A 13 -14.54 19.58 1.89
CA GLN A 13 -13.12 19.62 2.23
C GLN A 13 -12.59 18.22 2.52
N MET A 14 -13.38 17.41 3.22
CA MET A 14 -13.00 16.05 3.53
C MET A 14 -12.89 15.19 2.27
N GLN A 15 -13.85 15.34 1.35
CA GLN A 15 -13.80 14.66 0.06
C GLN A 15 -12.56 15.05 -0.74
N SER A 16 -12.23 16.35 -0.75
CA SER A 16 -11.04 16.84 -1.46
C SER A 16 -9.77 16.25 -0.87
N ARG A 17 -9.69 16.19 0.47
CA ARG A 17 -8.52 15.62 1.14
C ARG A 17 -8.39 14.13 0.86
N MET A 18 -9.52 13.41 0.85
CA MET A 18 -9.50 11.98 0.52
C MET A 18 -9.07 11.75 -0.91
N ALA A 19 -9.55 12.57 -1.85
CA ALA A 19 -9.16 12.47 -3.24
C ALA A 19 -7.66 12.75 -3.42
N GLU A 20 -7.13 13.77 -2.74
CA GLU A 20 -5.71 14.09 -2.77
C GLU A 20 -4.87 12.95 -2.18
N MET A 21 -5.34 12.38 -1.08
CA MET A 21 -4.67 11.25 -0.43
C MET A 21 -4.61 10.05 -1.35
N GLN A 22 -5.72 9.72 -2.01
CA GLN A 22 -5.76 8.61 -2.95
C GLN A 22 -4.85 8.85 -4.15
N ALA A 23 -4.81 10.09 -4.65
CA ALA A 23 -3.90 10.44 -5.74
C ALA A 23 -2.45 10.28 -5.32
N LYS A 24 -2.09 10.69 -4.11
CA LYS A 24 -0.74 10.50 -3.58
C LYS A 24 -0.41 9.03 -3.40
N LEU A 25 -1.37 8.24 -2.90
CA LEU A 25 -1.16 6.80 -2.73
C LEU A 25 -0.93 6.11 -4.07
N ALA A 26 -1.60 6.56 -5.12
CA ALA A 26 -1.40 6.01 -6.45
C ALA A 26 0.00 6.28 -6.99
N GLU A 27 0.63 7.38 -6.57
CA GLU A 27 1.97 7.75 -6.98
C GLU A 27 3.08 7.09 -6.16
N VAL A 28 2.75 6.64 -4.95
CA VAL A 28 3.71 5.95 -4.08
C VAL A 28 3.98 4.56 -4.63
N GLU A 29 5.26 4.21 -4.75
CA GLU A 29 5.67 2.89 -5.20
C GLU A 29 6.50 2.22 -4.11
N MET A 30 6.11 1.00 -3.76
CA MET A 30 6.82 0.16 -2.81
C MET A 30 7.37 -1.05 -3.51
N ASN A 31 8.63 -1.36 -3.22
CA ASN A 31 9.35 -2.46 -3.86
C ASN A 31 9.49 -3.62 -2.89
N GLY A 32 8.92 -4.76 -3.24
CA GLY A 32 9.09 -6.00 -2.50
C GLY A 32 10.04 -6.94 -3.21
N GLN A 33 10.74 -7.78 -2.46
CA GLN A 33 11.73 -8.68 -3.00
C GLN A 33 11.65 -10.05 -2.34
N SER A 34 12.12 -11.06 -3.06
CA SER A 34 12.29 -12.42 -2.54
C SER A 34 13.48 -13.09 -3.20
N GLY A 35 13.92 -14.20 -2.62
CA GLY A 35 15.04 -14.97 -3.15
C GLY A 35 16.33 -14.18 -3.25
N GLY A 36 16.62 -13.31 -2.29
CA GLY A 36 17.83 -12.50 -2.33
C GLY A 36 17.84 -11.44 -3.44
N GLY A 37 16.67 -11.03 -3.89
CA GLY A 37 16.52 -10.03 -4.96
C GLY A 37 16.30 -10.62 -6.34
N MET A 38 16.19 -11.96 -6.46
CA MET A 38 15.94 -12.59 -7.75
C MET A 38 14.57 -12.26 -8.32
N VAL A 39 13.58 -12.01 -7.45
CA VAL A 39 12.25 -11.58 -7.85
C VAL A 39 11.91 -10.31 -7.10
N SER A 40 11.43 -9.31 -7.81
CA SER A 40 10.95 -8.08 -7.20
C SER A 40 9.58 -7.72 -7.75
N ALA A 41 8.78 -7.08 -6.89
CA ALA A 41 7.43 -6.63 -7.23
C ALA A 41 7.29 -5.17 -6.82
N VAL A 42 6.69 -4.36 -7.68
CA VAL A 42 6.41 -2.97 -7.38
C VAL A 42 4.90 -2.80 -7.25
N MET A 43 4.49 -2.25 -6.12
CA MET A 43 3.09 -2.04 -5.79
C MET A 43 2.88 -0.58 -5.41
N ASN A 44 1.77 0.03 -5.84
CA ASN A 44 1.49 1.39 -5.43
C ASN A 44 0.78 1.41 -4.06
N GLY A 45 0.58 2.62 -3.53
CA GLY A 45 -0.06 2.77 -2.22
C GLY A 45 -1.51 2.32 -2.15
N LYS A 46 -2.13 2.08 -3.29
CA LYS A 46 -3.49 1.53 -3.35
C LYS A 46 -3.52 0.01 -3.32
N GLY A 47 -2.35 -0.63 -3.29
CA GLY A 47 -2.26 -2.08 -3.33
C GLY A 47 -2.32 -2.66 -4.72
N GLU A 48 -2.15 -1.86 -5.74
CA GLU A 48 -2.13 -2.33 -7.13
C GLU A 48 -0.72 -2.77 -7.52
N LEU A 49 -0.62 -3.96 -8.06
CA LEU A 49 0.65 -4.48 -8.56
C LEU A 49 0.96 -3.83 -9.90
N LYS A 50 2.09 -3.12 -9.99
CA LYS A 50 2.46 -2.36 -11.18
C LYS A 50 3.52 -3.03 -12.02
N LYS A 51 4.42 -3.77 -11.38
CA LYS A 51 5.56 -4.36 -12.09
C LYS A 51 6.07 -5.58 -11.35
N ILE A 52 6.50 -6.57 -12.11
CA ILE A 52 7.25 -7.70 -11.59
C ILE A 52 8.52 -7.81 -12.40
N LYS A 53 9.64 -7.97 -11.71
CA LYS A 53 10.95 -8.16 -12.34
C LYS A 53 11.50 -9.50 -11.91
N LEU A 54 11.88 -10.31 -12.88
CA LEU A 54 12.44 -11.65 -12.67
C LEU A 54 13.88 -11.68 -13.14
N ASP A 55 14.75 -12.19 -12.29
CA ASP A 55 16.12 -12.52 -12.70
C ASP A 55 16.07 -13.86 -13.46
N LYS A 56 16.91 -13.99 -14.47
CA LYS A 56 16.99 -15.24 -15.25
C LYS A 56 17.32 -16.44 -14.37
N SER A 57 18.12 -16.24 -13.32
CA SER A 57 18.50 -17.31 -12.41
C SER A 57 17.31 -17.86 -11.62
N ALA A 58 16.21 -17.09 -11.49
CA ALA A 58 15.01 -17.54 -10.82
C ALA A 58 14.11 -18.37 -11.73
N VAL A 59 14.33 -18.33 -13.04
CA VAL A 59 13.49 -19.01 -14.02
C VAL A 59 14.14 -20.35 -14.39
N ASP A 60 13.67 -21.41 -13.72
CA ASP A 60 14.12 -22.77 -13.97
C ASP A 60 12.93 -23.57 -14.49
N PRO A 61 12.98 -24.02 -15.77
CA PRO A 61 11.88 -24.81 -16.34
C PRO A 61 11.61 -26.11 -15.60
N ASP A 62 12.58 -26.61 -14.87
CA ASP A 62 12.44 -27.85 -14.10
C ASP A 62 11.87 -27.60 -12.70
N ASP A 63 11.75 -26.34 -12.28
CA ASP A 63 11.24 -26.00 -10.96
C ASP A 63 10.37 -24.72 -11.04
N ILE A 64 9.25 -24.84 -11.74
CA ILE A 64 8.32 -23.74 -11.90
C ILE A 64 7.67 -23.36 -10.56
N GLU A 65 7.43 -24.34 -9.69
CA GLU A 65 6.82 -24.11 -8.38
C GLU A 65 7.67 -23.16 -7.53
N MET A 66 8.98 -23.28 -7.58
CA MET A 66 9.88 -22.36 -6.88
C MET A 66 9.66 -20.92 -7.37
N LEU A 67 9.54 -20.72 -8.68
CA LEU A 67 9.31 -19.40 -9.24
C LEU A 67 7.96 -18.82 -8.78
N GLU A 68 6.92 -19.65 -8.77
CA GLU A 68 5.60 -19.23 -8.29
C GLU A 68 5.68 -18.78 -6.84
N ASP A 69 6.36 -19.54 -5.98
CA ASP A 69 6.51 -19.20 -4.58
C ASP A 69 7.32 -17.92 -4.39
N LEU A 70 8.35 -17.71 -5.18
CA LEU A 70 9.15 -16.48 -5.13
C LEU A 70 8.34 -15.26 -5.54
N ILE A 71 7.48 -15.39 -6.54
CA ILE A 71 6.58 -14.30 -6.96
C ILE A 71 5.61 -13.96 -5.84
N ILE A 72 4.99 -14.96 -5.25
CA ILE A 72 4.05 -14.76 -4.13
C ILE A 72 4.75 -14.03 -2.98
N ALA A 73 5.95 -14.47 -2.64
CA ALA A 73 6.71 -13.87 -1.54
C ALA A 73 7.09 -12.41 -1.83
N ALA A 74 7.48 -12.11 -3.07
CA ALA A 74 7.82 -10.73 -3.45
C ALA A 74 6.61 -9.80 -3.40
N VAL A 75 5.46 -10.28 -3.87
CA VAL A 75 4.21 -9.53 -3.82
C VAL A 75 3.78 -9.30 -2.37
N ALA A 76 3.88 -10.33 -1.52
CA ALA A 76 3.56 -10.22 -0.11
C ALA A 76 4.45 -9.20 0.60
N ASP A 77 5.75 -9.19 0.27
CA ASP A 77 6.68 -8.21 0.84
C ASP A 77 6.31 -6.79 0.44
N ALA A 78 5.99 -6.57 -0.83
CA ALA A 78 5.53 -5.27 -1.32
C ALA A 78 4.24 -4.84 -0.62
N LYS A 79 3.30 -5.76 -0.45
CA LYS A 79 2.03 -5.49 0.21
C LYS A 79 2.23 -5.08 1.66
N ASN A 80 3.10 -5.77 2.37
CA ASN A 80 3.42 -5.44 3.76
C ASN A 80 4.00 -4.02 3.87
N LYS A 81 4.85 -3.64 2.94
CA LYS A 81 5.42 -2.29 2.91
C LYS A 81 4.37 -1.23 2.63
N VAL A 82 3.44 -1.52 1.72
CA VAL A 82 2.32 -0.63 1.43
C VAL A 82 1.44 -0.45 2.66
N GLU A 83 1.09 -1.53 3.33
CA GLU A 83 0.25 -1.48 4.53
C GLU A 83 0.92 -0.68 5.65
N THR A 84 2.21 -0.86 5.84
CA THR A 84 2.98 -0.11 6.83
C THR A 84 3.00 1.38 6.48
N HIS A 85 3.17 1.70 5.20
CA HIS A 85 3.15 3.09 4.75
C HIS A 85 1.80 3.74 4.99
N ILE A 86 0.71 3.05 4.65
CA ILE A 86 -0.66 3.55 4.86
C ILE A 86 -0.93 3.78 6.33
N ALA A 87 -0.54 2.85 7.19
CA ALA A 87 -0.71 2.97 8.63
C ALA A 87 0.01 4.20 9.17
N GLY A 88 1.23 4.45 8.69
CA GLY A 88 2.01 5.62 9.09
C GLY A 88 1.36 6.92 8.65
N GLU A 89 0.85 6.98 7.42
CA GLU A 89 0.18 8.17 6.91
C GLU A 89 -1.13 8.43 7.64
N THR A 90 -1.87 7.38 7.98
CA THR A 90 -3.11 7.49 8.73
C THR A 90 -2.85 8.05 10.12
N GLN A 91 -1.78 7.60 10.80
CA GLN A 91 -1.41 8.14 12.10
C GLN A 91 -1.08 9.63 12.02
N LYS A 92 -0.39 10.04 10.98
CA LYS A 92 -0.08 11.47 10.78
C LYS A 92 -1.34 12.29 10.59
N MET A 93 -2.30 11.78 9.85
CA MET A 93 -3.58 12.47 9.61
C MET A 93 -4.41 12.60 10.88
N MET A 94 -4.32 11.63 11.77
CA MET A 94 -5.05 11.65 13.03
C MET A 94 -4.38 12.53 14.09
N GLY A 95 -3.35 13.28 13.70
CA GLY A 95 -2.68 14.22 14.59
C GLY A 95 -1.89 13.59 15.72
N GLY A 96 -1.43 12.36 15.53
CA GLY A 96 -0.66 11.65 16.54
C GLY A 96 -1.50 11.15 17.71
N LEU A 97 -2.82 11.10 17.57
CA LEU A 97 -3.69 10.54 18.61
C LEU A 97 -3.38 9.05 18.75
N PRO A 98 -3.08 8.59 19.97
CA PRO A 98 -2.80 7.18 20.17
C PRO A 98 -4.07 6.36 19.91
N MET A 99 -3.90 5.29 19.13
CA MET A 99 -5.01 4.37 18.92
C MET A 99 -5.22 3.53 20.16
N PRO A 100 -6.49 3.32 20.60
CA PRO A 100 -6.76 2.44 21.71
C PRO A 100 -6.23 1.04 21.43
N PRO A 101 -5.71 0.34 22.46
CA PRO A 101 -5.25 -1.03 22.28
C PRO A 101 -6.37 -1.93 21.75
N GLY A 102 -6.05 -2.73 20.74
CA GLY A 102 -7.01 -3.64 20.14
C GLY A 102 -7.76 -3.07 18.94
N MET A 103 -7.63 -1.80 18.63
CA MET A 103 -8.20 -1.25 17.41
C MET A 103 -7.32 -1.57 16.21
N LYS A 104 -7.88 -2.32 15.27
CA LYS A 104 -7.22 -2.57 14.00
C LYS A 104 -7.81 -1.65 12.94
N LEU A 105 -6.93 -1.03 12.17
CA LEU A 105 -7.37 -0.27 11.02
C LEU A 105 -7.95 -1.22 9.97
N PRO A 106 -8.99 -0.79 9.21
CA PRO A 106 -9.64 -1.66 8.21
C PRO A 106 -8.84 -1.81 6.93
N PHE A 107 -7.54 -1.79 7.03
CA PHE A 107 -6.66 -1.95 5.87
C PHE A 107 -6.04 -3.32 5.79
#